data_65a0f7fb3530cf2f43ac15ce7351d156
#
_entry.id   65a0f7fb3530cf2f43ac15ce7351d156
#
_cell.length_a   1.000
_cell.length_b   1.000
_cell.length_c   1.000
_cell.angle_alpha   90.00
_cell.angle_beta   90.00
_cell.angle_gamma   90.00
#
_symmetry.space_group_name_H-M   'P 1'
#
loop_
_entity.id
_entity.type
_entity.pdbx_description
1 polymer ?
#
loop_
_entity_poly.entity_id
_entity_poly.type
_entity_poly.pdbx_seq_one_letter_code
_entity_poly.pdbx_strand_id
1 'polypeptide(L)'
;SLDLQENMYTTQIESHDFLSEIFDASKRLNNIMLGLCKDFWGYISCNYFLQKVKKSEVGSSTMPHKINPIQFENAEGNLGLANATLDHLSNKLPISRMQRDLTDSTTLRNQGVAMGYSYIALKNILKGLSRITVNKPKMKTELNEHWEVLAEAIQTVLRKTGSDNAYEQLKNMTQGTEITQSSITDFVKLLHISKEEKDKLVNLTPEAYTGIASKLVDLK
;
A
#
# COMPACT_ATOMS: atom_id res chain seq x y z
N SER A 1 10.90 23.99 -29.85
CA SER A 1 9.65 23.23 -29.93
C SER A 1 9.54 22.38 -28.67
N LEU A 2 8.34 22.16 -28.20
CA LEU A 2 8.09 21.34 -27.01
C LEU A 2 7.95 19.85 -27.36
N ASP A 3 8.15 19.48 -28.61
CA ASP A 3 7.99 18.13 -29.15
C ASP A 3 6.61 17.52 -28.82
N LEU A 4 5.57 18.35 -28.91
CA LEU A 4 4.18 17.95 -28.68
C LEU A 4 3.53 17.55 -29.99
N GLN A 5 2.65 16.54 -29.94
CA GLN A 5 1.87 16.11 -31.08
C GLN A 5 0.70 17.05 -31.33
N GLU A 6 0.52 17.46 -32.58
CA GLU A 6 -0.60 18.30 -33.01
C GLU A 6 -1.91 17.49 -33.01
N ASN A 7 -2.98 18.08 -32.48
CA ASN A 7 -4.33 17.53 -32.63
C ASN A 7 -4.99 18.09 -33.89
N MET A 8 -5.11 17.26 -34.91
CA MET A 8 -5.61 17.65 -36.25
C MET A 8 -7.11 17.90 -36.28
N TYR A 9 -7.87 17.33 -35.36
CA TYR A 9 -9.34 17.37 -35.33
C TYR A 9 -9.80 18.06 -34.08
N THR A 10 -10.16 19.34 -34.20
CA THR A 10 -10.65 20.16 -33.10
C THR A 10 -11.92 20.90 -33.49
N THR A 11 -12.67 21.37 -32.51
CA THR A 11 -13.69 22.39 -32.67
C THR A 11 -13.05 23.79 -32.50
N GLN A 12 -13.75 24.78 -31.96
CA GLN A 12 -13.15 26.07 -31.63
C GLN A 12 -11.96 25.95 -30.66
N ILE A 13 -11.96 24.91 -29.82
CA ILE A 13 -10.90 24.60 -28.85
C ILE A 13 -10.49 23.14 -28.99
N GLU A 14 -9.39 22.80 -28.36
CA GLU A 14 -8.95 21.43 -28.17
C GLU A 14 -9.96 20.65 -27.31
N SER A 15 -10.11 19.34 -27.58
CA SER A 15 -11.13 18.46 -26.97
C SER A 15 -10.88 18.09 -25.50
N HIS A 16 -9.70 18.35 -24.98
CA HIS A 16 -9.28 18.09 -23.61
C HIS A 16 -9.22 16.60 -23.18
N ASP A 17 -9.32 15.67 -24.11
CA ASP A 17 -9.21 14.23 -23.83
C ASP A 17 -7.80 13.87 -23.35
N PHE A 18 -6.75 14.45 -23.92
CA PHE A 18 -5.38 14.29 -23.40
C PHE A 18 -5.19 14.82 -21.98
N LEU A 19 -5.86 15.94 -21.63
CA LEU A 19 -5.85 16.43 -20.26
C LEU A 19 -6.56 15.46 -19.31
N SER A 20 -7.66 14.85 -19.76
CA SER A 20 -8.38 13.83 -18.98
C SER A 20 -7.51 12.61 -18.72
N GLU A 21 -6.75 12.16 -19.71
CA GLU A 21 -5.79 11.07 -19.53
C GLU A 21 -4.75 11.40 -18.43
N ILE A 22 -4.22 12.64 -18.43
CA ILE A 22 -3.26 13.09 -17.41
C ILE A 22 -3.92 13.14 -16.02
N PHE A 23 -5.16 13.62 -15.93
CA PHE A 23 -5.89 13.68 -14.66
C PHE A 23 -6.21 12.29 -14.12
N ASP A 24 -6.60 11.35 -14.99
CA ASP A 24 -6.87 9.96 -14.60
C ASP A 24 -5.58 9.23 -14.18
N ALA A 25 -4.48 9.43 -14.89
CA ALA A 25 -3.18 8.92 -14.48
C ALA A 25 -2.75 9.48 -13.12
N SER A 26 -3.00 10.78 -12.88
CA SER A 26 -2.72 11.42 -11.59
C SER A 26 -3.58 10.86 -10.47
N LYS A 27 -4.88 10.61 -10.68
CA LYS A 27 -5.74 9.93 -9.70
C LYS A 27 -5.25 8.53 -9.38
N ARG A 28 -4.81 7.77 -10.38
CA ARG A 28 -4.24 6.44 -10.14
C ARG A 28 -3.01 6.50 -9.25
N LEU A 29 -2.08 7.40 -9.52
CA LEU A 29 -0.92 7.63 -8.65
C LEU A 29 -1.35 8.02 -7.25
N ASN A 30 -2.26 8.98 -7.12
CA ASN A 30 -2.78 9.42 -5.83
C ASN A 30 -3.41 8.28 -5.02
N ASN A 31 -4.14 7.35 -5.67
CA ASN A 31 -4.73 6.19 -4.99
C ASN A 31 -3.67 5.23 -4.45
N ILE A 32 -2.56 5.03 -5.19
CA ILE A 32 -1.42 4.24 -4.69
C ILE A 32 -0.81 4.92 -3.47
N MET A 33 -0.63 6.23 -3.52
CA MET A 33 -0.09 7.00 -2.39
C MET A 33 -1.04 7.04 -1.18
N LEU A 34 -2.35 7.03 -1.40
CA LEU A 34 -3.36 6.87 -0.34
C LEU A 34 -3.21 5.53 0.38
N GLY A 35 -3.05 4.44 -0.37
CA GLY A 35 -2.76 3.12 0.20
C GLY A 35 -1.50 3.15 1.07
N LEU A 36 -0.42 3.71 0.55
CA LEU A 36 0.83 3.89 1.29
C LEU A 36 0.64 4.65 2.62
N CYS A 37 -0.13 5.76 2.58
CA CYS A 37 -0.40 6.55 3.79
C CYS A 37 -1.14 5.74 4.86
N LYS A 38 -2.16 4.98 4.46
CA LYS A 38 -2.94 4.12 5.35
C LYS A 38 -2.11 2.98 5.94
N ASP A 39 -1.26 2.36 5.14
CA ASP A 39 -0.36 1.31 5.60
C ASP A 39 0.63 1.84 6.63
N PHE A 40 1.30 2.96 6.37
CA PHE A 40 2.22 3.56 7.35
C PHE A 40 1.50 4.05 8.61
N TRP A 41 0.30 4.59 8.47
CA TRP A 41 -0.53 4.91 9.64
C TRP A 41 -0.79 3.66 10.50
N GLY A 42 -1.19 2.56 9.88
CA GLY A 42 -1.41 1.26 10.52
C GLY A 42 -0.14 0.73 11.18
N TYR A 43 0.97 0.69 10.45
CA TYR A 43 2.25 0.20 10.98
C TYR A 43 2.78 1.03 12.15
N ILE A 44 2.57 2.35 12.14
CA ILE A 44 2.90 3.22 13.28
C ILE A 44 1.99 2.92 14.48
N SER A 45 0.69 2.70 14.26
CA SER A 45 -0.25 2.37 15.33
C SER A 45 0.06 1.02 15.99
N CYS A 46 0.59 0.06 15.23
CA CYS A 46 1.07 -1.24 15.73
C CYS A 46 2.50 -1.18 16.32
N ASN A 47 3.16 -0.02 16.32
CA ASN A 47 4.56 0.14 16.72
C ASN A 47 5.56 -0.65 15.86
N TYR A 48 5.22 -1.01 14.63
CA TYR A 48 6.18 -1.60 13.68
C TYR A 48 7.14 -0.57 13.13
N PHE A 49 6.67 0.68 13.04
CA PHE A 49 7.50 1.86 12.76
C PHE A 49 7.38 2.86 13.89
N LEU A 50 8.54 3.41 14.29
CA LEU A 50 8.64 4.43 15.32
C LEU A 50 8.86 5.80 14.67
N GLN A 51 8.15 6.83 15.15
CA GLN A 51 8.34 8.20 14.71
C GLN A 51 9.48 8.88 15.47
N LYS A 52 10.36 9.56 14.76
CA LYS A 52 11.39 10.43 15.33
C LYS A 52 10.75 11.72 15.82
N VAL A 53 10.77 11.93 17.13
CA VAL A 53 10.25 13.15 17.77
C VAL A 53 11.22 14.30 17.55
N LYS A 54 10.74 15.44 17.08
CA LYS A 54 11.48 16.70 17.17
C LYS A 54 11.15 17.41 18.47
N LYS A 55 12.14 17.85 19.21
CA LYS A 55 11.99 18.53 20.52
C LYS A 55 11.06 19.76 20.48
N SER A 56 10.80 20.31 19.31
CA SER A 56 9.94 21.48 19.08
C SER A 56 8.50 21.15 18.68
N GLU A 57 8.15 19.87 18.48
CA GLU A 57 6.81 19.47 18.05
C GLU A 57 6.02 18.97 19.27
N VAL A 58 4.96 19.67 19.61
CA VAL A 58 3.97 19.23 20.61
C VAL A 58 2.97 18.31 19.95
N GLY A 59 2.81 17.08 20.47
CA GLY A 59 1.98 16.05 19.84
C GLY A 59 0.49 16.39 19.84
N SER A 60 -0.01 16.96 20.92
CA SER A 60 -1.40 17.41 21.10
C SER A 60 -1.45 18.43 22.25
N SER A 61 -2.33 19.42 22.16
CA SER A 61 -2.57 20.34 23.27
C SER A 61 -3.13 19.67 24.52
N THR A 62 -3.82 18.54 24.33
CA THR A 62 -4.49 17.80 25.44
C THR A 62 -3.68 16.58 25.90
N MET A 63 -2.89 15.98 25.01
CA MET A 63 -2.08 14.79 25.29
C MET A 63 -0.66 14.97 24.73
N PRO A 64 0.24 15.64 25.47
CA PRO A 64 1.59 15.98 24.98
C PRO A 64 2.46 14.78 24.61
N HIS A 65 2.18 13.60 25.19
CA HIS A 65 2.89 12.35 24.92
C HIS A 65 2.40 11.63 23.65
N LYS A 66 1.27 12.06 23.06
CA LYS A 66 0.72 11.45 21.86
C LYS A 66 1.41 11.99 20.60
N ILE A 67 2.08 11.11 19.86
CA ILE A 67 2.70 11.44 18.58
C ILE A 67 1.83 10.88 17.47
N ASN A 68 1.17 11.76 16.73
CA ASN A 68 0.34 11.38 15.59
C ASN A 68 1.18 11.31 14.30
N PRO A 69 0.87 10.41 13.36
CA PRO A 69 1.50 10.34 12.04
C PRO A 69 0.95 11.43 11.09
N ILE A 70 0.97 12.68 11.55
CA ILE A 70 0.31 13.84 10.93
C ILE A 70 0.70 14.06 9.46
N GLN A 71 1.91 13.67 9.05
CA GLN A 71 2.35 13.82 7.67
C GLN A 71 1.56 12.90 6.74
N PHE A 72 1.32 11.65 7.17
CA PHE A 72 0.52 10.69 6.40
C PHE A 72 -0.96 11.05 6.43
N GLU A 73 -1.50 11.48 7.57
CA GLU A 73 -2.88 11.96 7.69
C GLU A 73 -3.14 13.20 6.81
N ASN A 74 -2.22 14.16 6.83
CA ASN A 74 -2.29 15.33 5.98
C ASN A 74 -2.21 14.99 4.49
N ALA A 75 -1.34 14.05 4.12
CA ALA A 75 -1.24 13.57 2.75
C ALA A 75 -2.54 12.89 2.30
N GLU A 76 -3.11 12.01 3.14
CA GLU A 76 -4.38 11.33 2.86
C GLU A 76 -5.50 12.33 2.57
N GLY A 77 -5.67 13.35 3.41
CA GLY A 77 -6.68 14.39 3.23
C GLY A 77 -6.50 15.18 1.93
N ASN A 78 -5.25 15.59 1.62
CA ASN A 78 -4.97 16.34 0.39
C ASN A 78 -5.14 15.50 -0.87
N LEU A 79 -4.76 14.21 -0.85
CA LEU A 79 -4.97 13.29 -1.97
C LEU A 79 -6.46 13.06 -2.26
N GLY A 80 -7.29 13.00 -1.21
CA GLY A 80 -8.75 12.91 -1.37
C GLY A 80 -9.34 14.13 -2.07
N LEU A 81 -8.94 15.33 -1.64
CA LEU A 81 -9.37 16.59 -2.30
C LEU A 81 -8.87 16.69 -3.74
N ALA A 82 -7.61 16.32 -3.98
CA ALA A 82 -7.04 16.25 -5.33
C ALA A 82 -7.86 15.34 -6.22
N ASN A 83 -8.13 14.11 -5.78
CA ASN A 83 -8.87 13.13 -6.56
C ASN A 83 -10.29 13.58 -6.90
N ALA A 84 -11.01 14.19 -5.97
CA ALA A 84 -12.35 14.71 -6.22
C ALA A 84 -12.35 15.79 -7.32
N THR A 85 -11.35 16.68 -7.29
CA THR A 85 -11.22 17.74 -8.30
C THR A 85 -10.75 17.18 -9.64
N LEU A 86 -9.76 16.29 -9.65
CA LEU A 86 -9.25 15.63 -10.86
C LEU A 86 -10.32 14.78 -11.54
N ASP A 87 -11.17 14.11 -10.75
CA ASP A 87 -12.28 13.33 -11.27
C ASP A 87 -13.30 14.21 -11.99
N HIS A 88 -13.66 15.32 -11.38
CA HIS A 88 -14.54 16.29 -12.03
C HIS A 88 -13.92 16.85 -13.32
N LEU A 89 -12.64 17.20 -13.31
CA LEU A 89 -11.91 17.72 -14.46
C LEU A 89 -11.86 16.71 -15.61
N SER A 90 -11.50 15.45 -15.33
CA SER A 90 -11.37 14.41 -16.34
C SER A 90 -12.70 14.07 -17.00
N ASN A 91 -13.79 14.11 -16.25
CA ASN A 91 -15.12 13.79 -16.75
C ASN A 91 -15.81 14.98 -17.46
N LYS A 92 -15.53 16.21 -17.02
CA LYS A 92 -16.22 17.41 -17.53
C LYS A 92 -15.58 17.97 -18.79
N LEU A 93 -14.26 18.06 -18.85
CA LEU A 93 -13.57 18.81 -19.89
C LEU A 93 -13.75 18.25 -21.31
N PRO A 94 -13.78 16.91 -21.53
CA PRO A 94 -14.04 16.37 -22.88
C PRO A 94 -15.47 16.57 -23.36
N ILE A 95 -16.40 16.91 -22.49
CA ILE A 95 -17.81 17.10 -22.84
C ILE A 95 -18.09 18.57 -23.08
N SER A 96 -18.34 18.93 -24.32
CA SER A 96 -18.64 20.30 -24.76
C SER A 96 -19.96 20.38 -25.52
N ARG A 97 -20.39 21.58 -25.85
CA ARG A 97 -21.58 21.85 -26.65
C ARG A 97 -21.18 22.51 -27.95
N MET A 98 -21.64 21.94 -29.09
CA MET A 98 -21.41 22.51 -30.42
C MET A 98 -19.91 22.81 -30.61
N GLN A 99 -19.54 24.07 -30.90
CA GLN A 99 -18.16 24.44 -31.11
C GLN A 99 -17.40 24.75 -29.80
N ARG A 100 -18.11 25.16 -28.75
CA ARG A 100 -17.53 25.45 -27.44
C ARG A 100 -18.59 25.63 -26.35
N ASP A 101 -18.34 25.04 -25.19
CA ASP A 101 -19.06 25.27 -23.94
C ASP A 101 -18.19 26.09 -23.00
N LEU A 102 -18.62 27.32 -22.64
CA LEU A 102 -17.85 28.22 -21.76
C LEU A 102 -17.73 27.72 -20.32
N THR A 103 -18.45 26.64 -19.93
CA THR A 103 -18.28 26.03 -18.61
C THR A 103 -16.90 25.38 -18.44
N ASP A 104 -16.20 25.06 -19.54
CA ASP A 104 -14.84 24.57 -19.54
C ASP A 104 -13.88 25.56 -18.87
N SER A 105 -13.98 26.83 -19.18
CA SER A 105 -13.10 27.89 -18.65
C SER A 105 -13.21 28.05 -17.12
N THR A 106 -14.40 27.83 -16.55
CA THR A 106 -14.62 27.84 -15.10
C THR A 106 -13.96 26.60 -14.43
N THR A 107 -14.14 25.46 -15.04
CA THR A 107 -13.63 24.18 -14.51
C THR A 107 -12.11 24.11 -14.63
N LEU A 108 -11.57 24.49 -15.78
CA LEU A 108 -10.13 24.42 -16.09
C LEU A 108 -9.24 25.24 -15.13
N ARG A 109 -9.76 26.31 -14.56
CA ARG A 109 -9.06 27.14 -13.57
C ARG A 109 -8.68 26.35 -12.30
N ASN A 110 -9.35 25.23 -12.03
CA ASN A 110 -9.11 24.43 -10.83
C ASN A 110 -8.04 23.35 -11.01
N GLN A 111 -7.50 23.15 -12.22
CA GLN A 111 -6.46 22.14 -12.45
C GLN A 111 -5.22 22.37 -11.56
N GLY A 112 -4.77 23.62 -11.41
CA GLY A 112 -3.63 23.97 -10.56
C GLY A 112 -3.88 23.67 -9.08
N VAL A 113 -5.11 23.82 -8.61
CA VAL A 113 -5.53 23.50 -7.24
C VAL A 113 -5.41 21.99 -7.01
N ALA A 114 -5.95 21.18 -7.91
CA ALA A 114 -5.89 19.73 -7.82
C ALA A 114 -4.44 19.19 -7.83
N MET A 115 -3.63 19.69 -8.75
CA MET A 115 -2.19 19.35 -8.82
C MET A 115 -1.42 19.83 -7.59
N GLY A 116 -1.78 21.01 -7.06
CA GLY A 116 -1.22 21.57 -5.83
C GLY A 116 -1.48 20.68 -4.61
N TYR A 117 -2.71 20.17 -4.44
CA TYR A 117 -3.04 19.20 -3.38
C TYR A 117 -2.22 17.92 -3.51
N SER A 118 -2.13 17.35 -4.72
CA SER A 118 -1.28 16.16 -4.97
C SER A 118 0.18 16.43 -4.61
N TYR A 119 0.72 17.58 -5.02
CA TYR A 119 2.11 17.95 -4.74
C TYR A 119 2.38 18.11 -3.23
N ILE A 120 1.48 18.80 -2.50
CA ILE A 120 1.58 18.96 -1.04
C ILE A 120 1.55 17.60 -0.36
N ALA A 121 0.66 16.72 -0.78
CA ALA A 121 0.56 15.36 -0.26
C ALA A 121 1.86 14.57 -0.45
N LEU A 122 2.42 14.56 -1.66
CA LEU A 122 3.69 13.87 -1.95
C LEU A 122 4.84 14.41 -1.09
N LYS A 123 4.91 15.75 -0.89
CA LYS A 123 5.90 16.35 0.02
C LYS A 123 5.71 15.91 1.46
N ASN A 124 4.47 15.78 1.93
CA ASN A 124 4.19 15.28 3.27
C ASN A 124 4.55 13.79 3.41
N ILE A 125 4.27 12.97 2.41
CA ILE A 125 4.70 11.55 2.40
C ILE A 125 6.22 11.45 2.54
N LEU A 126 6.98 12.16 1.72
CA LEU A 126 8.45 12.17 1.80
C LEU A 126 8.94 12.63 3.17
N LYS A 127 8.32 13.66 3.74
CA LYS A 127 8.62 14.14 5.08
C LYS A 127 8.29 13.10 6.15
N GLY A 128 7.15 12.40 6.03
CA GLY A 128 6.76 11.30 6.90
C GLY A 128 7.78 10.16 6.88
N LEU A 129 8.12 9.68 5.68
CA LEU A 129 9.10 8.61 5.47
C LEU A 129 10.48 8.94 6.06
N SER A 130 10.93 10.19 5.96
CA SER A 130 12.21 10.62 6.57
C SER A 130 12.23 10.60 8.09
N ARG A 131 11.07 10.50 8.72
CA ARG A 131 10.87 10.58 10.18
C ARG A 131 10.54 9.27 10.86
N ILE A 132 10.50 8.19 10.13
CA ILE A 132 10.21 6.86 10.69
C ILE A 132 11.46 5.99 10.72
N THR A 133 11.45 5.02 11.63
CA THR A 133 12.45 3.95 11.74
C THR A 133 11.75 2.64 12.01
N VAL A 134 12.27 1.55 11.47
CA VAL A 134 11.73 0.19 11.68
C VAL A 134 11.98 -0.26 13.11
N ASN A 135 10.95 -0.77 13.77
CA ASN A 135 11.04 -1.41 15.09
C ASN A 135 11.23 -2.93 14.95
N LYS A 136 12.43 -3.34 14.53
CA LYS A 136 12.75 -4.76 14.32
C LYS A 136 12.47 -5.64 15.54
N PRO A 137 12.82 -5.23 16.79
CA PRO A 137 12.54 -6.05 17.96
C PRO A 137 11.05 -6.37 18.15
N LYS A 138 10.17 -5.36 18.00
CA LYS A 138 8.71 -5.55 18.11
C LYS A 138 8.20 -6.53 17.06
N MET A 139 8.59 -6.33 15.80
CA MET A 139 8.17 -7.20 14.69
C MET A 139 8.63 -8.63 14.91
N LYS A 140 9.88 -8.82 15.35
CA LYS A 140 10.44 -10.15 15.64
C LYS A 140 9.70 -10.86 16.78
N THR A 141 9.45 -10.17 17.87
CA THR A 141 8.72 -10.73 19.02
C THR A 141 7.34 -11.20 18.60
N GLU A 142 6.59 -10.34 17.89
CA GLU A 142 5.23 -10.65 17.47
C GLU A 142 5.18 -11.79 16.45
N LEU A 143 6.09 -11.83 15.48
CA LEU A 143 6.19 -12.95 14.54
C LEU A 143 6.48 -14.29 15.24
N ASN A 144 7.28 -14.29 16.30
CA ASN A 144 7.58 -15.51 17.04
C ASN A 144 6.40 -16.02 17.88
N GLU A 145 5.40 -15.18 18.13
CA GLU A 145 4.15 -15.55 18.80
C GLU A 145 3.09 -16.06 17.80
N HIS A 146 3.32 -15.94 16.47
CA HIS A 146 2.35 -16.23 15.41
C HIS A 146 2.86 -17.29 14.42
N TRP A 147 3.06 -18.51 14.94
CA TRP A 147 3.50 -19.65 14.10
C TRP A 147 2.45 -20.12 13.10
N GLU A 148 1.17 -19.77 13.31
CA GLU A 148 0.06 -20.05 12.39
C GLU A 148 0.26 -19.46 10.99
N VAL A 149 1.06 -18.41 10.82
CA VAL A 149 1.37 -17.81 9.51
C VAL A 149 2.06 -18.82 8.57
N LEU A 150 2.72 -19.85 9.10
CA LEU A 150 3.37 -20.90 8.32
C LEU A 150 2.38 -21.92 7.74
N ALA A 151 1.12 -21.90 8.16
CA ALA A 151 0.10 -22.79 7.61
C ALA A 151 -0.06 -22.61 6.09
N GLU A 152 0.10 -21.38 5.59
CA GLU A 152 0.07 -21.09 4.15
C GLU A 152 1.21 -21.79 3.40
N ALA A 153 2.43 -21.74 3.92
CA ALA A 153 3.60 -22.40 3.34
C ALA A 153 3.40 -23.91 3.26
N ILE A 154 2.91 -24.51 4.35
CA ILE A 154 2.63 -25.95 4.43
C ILE A 154 1.54 -26.32 3.40
N GLN A 155 0.45 -25.56 3.35
CA GLN A 155 -0.62 -25.81 2.39
C GLN A 155 -0.15 -25.72 0.94
N THR A 156 0.72 -24.75 0.64
CA THR A 156 1.31 -24.60 -0.69
C THR A 156 2.13 -25.81 -1.10
N VAL A 157 2.96 -26.34 -0.20
CA VAL A 157 3.75 -27.56 -0.45
C VAL A 157 2.83 -28.77 -0.61
N LEU A 158 1.83 -28.94 0.23
CA LEU A 158 0.88 -30.05 0.14
C LEU A 158 0.11 -30.04 -1.20
N ARG A 159 -0.35 -28.89 -1.65
CA ARG A 159 -0.99 -28.75 -2.98
C ARG A 159 -0.02 -29.08 -4.11
N LYS A 160 1.22 -28.61 -4.05
CA LYS A 160 2.26 -28.89 -5.05
C LYS A 160 2.55 -30.40 -5.14
N THR A 161 2.47 -31.14 -4.04
CA THR A 161 2.74 -32.58 -3.97
C THR A 161 1.51 -33.44 -4.27
N GLY A 162 0.36 -32.85 -4.60
CA GLY A 162 -0.86 -33.59 -4.97
C GLY A 162 -1.59 -34.21 -3.77
N SER A 163 -1.46 -33.65 -2.58
CA SER A 163 -2.20 -34.12 -1.40
C SER A 163 -3.65 -33.65 -1.47
N ASP A 164 -4.57 -34.61 -1.65
CA ASP A 164 -6.01 -34.34 -1.83
C ASP A 164 -6.70 -33.77 -0.57
N ASN A 165 -6.11 -33.93 0.63
CA ASN A 165 -6.68 -33.51 1.91
C ASN A 165 -5.85 -32.45 2.64
N ALA A 166 -5.05 -31.68 1.91
CA ALA A 166 -4.13 -30.66 2.48
C ALA A 166 -4.84 -29.66 3.40
N TYR A 167 -6.00 -29.19 2.98
CA TYR A 167 -6.79 -28.21 3.73
C TYR A 167 -7.35 -28.80 5.04
N GLU A 168 -7.94 -30.00 4.98
CA GLU A 168 -8.53 -30.64 6.16
C GLU A 168 -7.46 -31.04 7.19
N GLN A 169 -6.30 -31.50 6.74
CA GLN A 169 -5.16 -31.81 7.62
C GLN A 169 -4.69 -30.56 8.37
N LEU A 170 -4.52 -29.44 7.67
CA LEU A 170 -4.15 -28.17 8.28
C LEU A 170 -5.22 -27.64 9.22
N LYS A 171 -6.48 -27.66 8.80
CA LYS A 171 -7.61 -27.23 9.61
C LYS A 171 -7.68 -27.99 10.93
N ASN A 172 -7.53 -29.31 10.89
CA ASN A 172 -7.53 -30.15 12.10
C ASN A 172 -6.37 -29.83 13.03
N MET A 173 -5.20 -29.45 12.49
CA MET A 173 -4.05 -29.01 13.27
C MET A 173 -4.27 -27.64 13.93
N THR A 174 -4.93 -26.71 13.21
CA THR A 174 -5.05 -25.30 13.62
C THR A 174 -6.29 -25.01 14.46
N GLN A 175 -7.28 -25.91 14.45
CA GLN A 175 -8.58 -25.66 15.07
C GLN A 175 -8.53 -25.87 16.60
N GLY A 176 -8.61 -24.77 17.36
CA GLY A 176 -8.76 -24.81 18.82
C GLY A 176 -7.49 -25.05 19.64
N THR A 177 -6.30 -25.05 18.98
CA THR A 177 -5.01 -25.19 19.67
C THR A 177 -4.07 -24.07 19.29
N GLU A 178 -3.25 -23.63 20.25
CA GLU A 178 -2.16 -22.71 19.98
C GLU A 178 -1.10 -23.39 19.09
N ILE A 179 -0.76 -22.73 17.98
CA ILE A 179 0.22 -23.25 17.04
C ILE A 179 1.60 -22.79 17.47
N THR A 180 2.47 -23.77 17.75
CA THR A 180 3.84 -23.56 18.18
C THR A 180 4.82 -24.16 17.18
N GLN A 181 6.10 -23.84 17.31
CA GLN A 181 7.16 -24.48 16.52
C GLN A 181 7.13 -26.00 16.64
N SER A 182 6.91 -26.54 17.84
CA SER A 182 6.85 -27.99 18.04
C SER A 182 5.66 -28.61 17.32
N SER A 183 4.47 -28.00 17.42
CA SER A 183 3.27 -28.54 16.75
C SER A 183 3.41 -28.57 15.23
N ILE A 184 4.02 -27.53 14.63
CA ILE A 184 4.33 -27.51 13.20
C ILE A 184 5.36 -28.56 12.83
N THR A 185 6.44 -28.69 13.61
CA THR A 185 7.49 -29.68 13.36
C THR A 185 6.93 -31.10 13.40
N ASP A 186 6.11 -31.41 14.40
CA ASP A 186 5.52 -32.73 14.54
C ASP A 186 4.51 -33.05 13.45
N PHE A 187 3.71 -32.06 13.05
CA PHE A 187 2.81 -32.17 11.90
C PHE A 187 3.57 -32.44 10.60
N VAL A 188 4.62 -31.67 10.31
CA VAL A 188 5.42 -31.82 9.09
C VAL A 188 6.09 -33.19 9.00
N LYS A 189 6.53 -33.79 10.13
CA LYS A 189 7.10 -35.13 10.17
C LYS A 189 6.10 -36.21 9.71
N LEU A 190 4.82 -36.04 10.02
CA LEU A 190 3.74 -36.95 9.63
C LEU A 190 3.32 -36.86 8.17
N LEU A 191 3.65 -35.77 7.46
CA LEU A 191 3.25 -35.59 6.08
C LEU A 191 3.90 -36.59 5.13
N HIS A 192 3.17 -37.04 4.13
CA HIS A 192 3.68 -37.93 3.06
C HIS A 192 4.26 -37.10 1.90
N ILE A 193 5.35 -36.37 2.16
CA ILE A 193 6.09 -35.56 1.21
C ILE A 193 7.55 -35.91 1.18
N SER A 194 8.32 -35.46 0.21
CA SER A 194 9.76 -35.75 0.11
C SER A 194 10.52 -35.24 1.33
N LYS A 195 11.66 -35.88 1.62
CA LYS A 195 12.53 -35.46 2.72
C LYS A 195 12.99 -34.00 2.54
N GLU A 196 13.31 -33.60 1.30
CA GLU A 196 13.74 -32.23 0.99
C GLU A 196 12.67 -31.20 1.37
N GLU A 197 11.39 -31.47 1.04
CA GLU A 197 10.30 -30.56 1.40
C GLU A 197 10.04 -30.55 2.92
N LYS A 198 10.16 -31.71 3.60
CA LYS A 198 10.09 -31.76 5.07
C LYS A 198 11.16 -30.89 5.71
N ASP A 199 12.40 -31.06 5.27
CA ASP A 199 13.54 -30.31 5.83
C ASP A 199 13.36 -28.79 5.61
N LYS A 200 12.83 -28.37 4.46
CA LYS A 200 12.50 -26.96 4.21
C LYS A 200 11.44 -26.43 5.17
N LEU A 201 10.34 -27.17 5.37
CA LEU A 201 9.24 -26.73 6.23
C LEU A 201 9.62 -26.74 7.71
N VAL A 202 10.37 -27.73 8.19
CA VAL A 202 10.83 -27.80 9.59
C VAL A 202 11.77 -26.65 9.95
N ASN A 203 12.61 -26.22 9.00
CA ASN A 203 13.55 -25.11 9.20
C ASN A 203 12.93 -23.73 8.93
N LEU A 204 11.68 -23.67 8.44
CA LEU A 204 11.01 -22.41 8.18
C LEU A 204 10.54 -21.78 9.49
N THR A 205 10.78 -20.49 9.63
CA THR A 205 10.31 -19.69 10.77
C THR A 205 9.41 -18.55 10.27
N PRO A 206 8.48 -18.03 11.10
CA PRO A 206 7.67 -16.87 10.73
C PRO A 206 8.52 -15.68 10.26
N GLU A 207 9.66 -15.43 10.91
CA GLU A 207 10.60 -14.36 10.55
C GLU A 207 11.23 -14.58 9.17
N ALA A 208 11.46 -15.83 8.76
CA ALA A 208 12.08 -16.18 7.49
C ALA A 208 11.08 -16.35 6.34
N TYR A 209 9.78 -16.40 6.65
CA TYR A 209 8.73 -16.57 5.64
C TYR A 209 8.40 -15.24 4.95
N THR A 210 9.34 -14.71 4.18
CA THR A 210 9.22 -13.43 3.47
C THR A 210 9.06 -13.58 1.96
N GLY A 211 9.08 -14.80 1.44
CA GLY A 211 9.01 -15.06 0.00
C GLY A 211 10.13 -14.35 -0.75
N ILE A 212 9.77 -13.61 -1.78
CA ILE A 212 10.71 -12.84 -2.61
C ILE A 212 10.79 -11.36 -2.23
N ALA A 213 10.18 -10.94 -1.13
CA ALA A 213 10.06 -9.51 -0.77
C ALA A 213 11.41 -8.78 -0.73
N SER A 214 12.45 -9.42 -0.20
CA SER A 214 13.80 -8.83 -0.19
C SER A 214 14.39 -8.62 -1.59
N LYS A 215 14.05 -9.48 -2.55
CA LYS A 215 14.52 -9.36 -3.95
C LYS A 215 13.77 -8.27 -4.71
N LEU A 216 12.51 -8.01 -4.35
CA LEU A 216 11.70 -6.98 -5.00
C LEU A 216 12.24 -5.57 -4.75
N VAL A 217 12.93 -5.34 -3.64
CA VAL A 217 13.55 -4.05 -3.32
C VAL A 217 14.68 -3.70 -4.29
N ASP A 218 15.34 -4.71 -4.86
CA ASP A 218 16.47 -4.54 -5.78
C ASP A 218 16.04 -4.46 -7.25
N LEU A 219 14.74 -4.69 -7.53
CA LEU A 219 14.19 -4.52 -8.89
C LEU A 219 14.09 -3.02 -9.19
N LYS A 220 14.81 -2.58 -10.22
CA LYS A 220 14.78 -1.21 -10.77
C LYS A 220 13.80 -1.12 -11.92
#